data_e8ec96163524dda846116b0813d7bd80
#
_entry.id   e8ec96163524dda846116b0813d7bd80
#
_cell.length_a   1.000
_cell.length_b   1.000
_cell.length_c   1.000
_cell.angle_alpha   90.00
_cell.angle_beta   90.00
_cell.angle_gamma   90.00
#
_symmetry.space_group_name_H-M   'P 1'
#
loop_
_entity.id
_entity.type
_entity.pdbx_description
1 polymer ?
#
loop_
_entity_poly.entity_id
_entity_poly.type
_entity_poly.pdbx_seq_one_letter_code
_entity_poly.pdbx_strand_id
1 'polypeptide(L)'
;MKTTKHLSVASVLTVLMQMGCQSHTDNTRQTLHLPELNEVRIEDAFWSPKLDIWRKITTNDVLNKFEGKYTPFPGSTDTRNAFRNFDRVAEGQRDIKQHDGLEWYDGLVYESIRGIADFLASHPNKELEKRIDGYVDRIYAAQQTEPTGYINTHTQLMENNHRWGDNGGLLRGQHDVYNAGMLIEAGVHYYQATGKTRLLEIATRFANYMADYMGPEPRKNIVPAHSGPEEAVMALYWLYKNEPELKDKLSIPVRESDYYNLATFWIENRGHHCGFPLWGTWGYRKSEKWIKDACYHQAEFGTHSRPSWGEYSQDSIPVLEQETIEGHAVRATLMATGLTAAALENQSPQYIETAKRLWENMAGKRMFITGGVGAIHEDEKFGPDYFLPTDAYLETCAAVGAGFFSQRMNQLTCNARYMDEVERVLYNNVLTGVSLSGDKYTYQNPLNTDKPDSQNQYGNGD
;
A
#
# COMPACT_ATOMS: atom_id res chain seq x y z
N MET A 1 -19.52 19.96 -83.69
CA MET A 1 -20.21 19.00 -82.82
C MET A 1 -19.33 18.73 -81.61
N LYS A 2 -19.65 19.27 -80.47
CA LYS A 2 -18.95 19.05 -79.16
C LYS A 2 -19.76 18.03 -78.36
N THR A 3 -19.17 16.86 -78.15
CA THR A 3 -19.78 15.84 -77.30
C THR A 3 -19.27 15.99 -75.90
N THR A 4 -20.14 16.46 -75.03
CA THR A 4 -19.94 16.57 -73.54
C THR A 4 -20.18 15.21 -72.91
N LYS A 5 -19.16 14.60 -72.27
CA LYS A 5 -19.32 13.39 -71.46
C LYS A 5 -19.82 13.80 -70.10
N HIS A 6 -21.04 13.41 -69.72
CA HIS A 6 -21.57 13.47 -68.37
C HIS A 6 -20.97 12.31 -67.57
N LEU A 7 -20.06 12.60 -66.64
CA LEU A 7 -19.73 11.67 -65.54
C LEU A 7 -20.86 11.74 -64.51
N SER A 8 -21.48 10.62 -64.24
CA SER A 8 -22.58 10.56 -63.28
C SER A 8 -22.08 10.75 -61.86
N VAL A 9 -22.80 11.58 -61.11
CA VAL A 9 -22.55 11.90 -59.68
C VAL A 9 -22.55 10.63 -58.77
N ALA A 10 -23.17 9.57 -59.25
CA ALA A 10 -23.19 8.24 -58.55
C ALA A 10 -21.81 7.59 -58.43
N SER A 11 -20.93 7.76 -59.43
CA SER A 11 -19.60 7.16 -59.41
C SER A 11 -18.62 7.87 -58.48
N VAL A 12 -18.84 9.15 -58.17
CA VAL A 12 -18.00 9.93 -57.23
C VAL A 12 -18.38 9.62 -55.80
N LEU A 13 -19.67 9.40 -55.53
CA LEU A 13 -20.15 9.02 -54.16
C LEU A 13 -19.69 7.60 -53.76
N THR A 14 -19.57 6.66 -54.71
CA THR A 14 -19.12 5.28 -54.39
C THR A 14 -17.61 5.23 -54.11
N VAL A 15 -16.81 6.09 -54.73
CA VAL A 15 -15.37 6.20 -54.42
C VAL A 15 -15.11 6.92 -53.08
N LEU A 16 -15.95 7.89 -52.70
CA LEU A 16 -15.85 8.57 -51.42
C LEU A 16 -16.34 7.71 -50.24
N MET A 17 -17.24 6.76 -50.45
CA MET A 17 -17.69 5.81 -49.44
C MET A 17 -16.70 4.65 -49.23
N GLN A 18 -15.79 4.37 -50.13
CA GLN A 18 -14.75 3.37 -49.93
C GLN A 18 -13.46 3.91 -49.30
N MET A 19 -13.31 5.23 -49.13
CA MET A 19 -12.18 5.83 -48.41
C MET A 19 -12.50 6.13 -46.94
N GLY A 20 -13.66 5.74 -46.42
CA GLY A 20 -14.17 6.12 -45.12
C GLY A 20 -14.26 5.02 -44.09
N CYS A 21 -13.56 3.90 -44.19
CA CYS A 21 -13.49 2.90 -43.11
C CYS A 21 -12.24 2.02 -43.26
N GLN A 22 -11.08 2.63 -43.23
CA GLN A 22 -9.93 1.99 -42.60
C GLN A 22 -9.93 2.54 -41.15
N SER A 23 -10.60 1.82 -40.27
CA SER A 23 -10.31 1.93 -38.87
C SER A 23 -8.85 1.49 -38.70
N HIS A 24 -7.95 2.45 -38.64
CA HIS A 24 -6.70 2.22 -37.96
C HIS A 24 -7.07 1.88 -36.52
N THR A 25 -7.22 0.60 -36.25
CA THR A 25 -7.05 0.08 -34.88
C THR A 25 -5.54 0.16 -34.63
N ASP A 26 -5.05 1.38 -34.46
CA ASP A 26 -3.82 1.60 -33.72
C ASP A 26 -4.16 1.22 -32.27
N ASN A 27 -3.92 -0.04 -31.96
CA ASN A 27 -4.11 -0.64 -30.64
C ASN A 27 -2.97 -0.22 -29.70
N THR A 28 -2.42 0.96 -29.88
CA THR A 28 -1.58 1.62 -28.88
C THR A 28 -2.54 2.13 -27.80
N ARG A 29 -2.75 1.30 -26.79
CA ARG A 29 -3.46 1.70 -25.57
C ARG A 29 -2.75 2.94 -25.02
N GLN A 30 -3.44 4.07 -24.96
CA GLN A 30 -2.92 5.25 -24.30
C GLN A 30 -2.71 4.91 -22.81
N THR A 31 -1.46 4.86 -22.38
CA THR A 31 -1.11 4.82 -20.96
C THR A 31 -0.93 6.25 -20.47
N LEU A 32 -1.55 6.55 -19.32
CA LEU A 32 -1.34 7.84 -18.68
C LEU A 32 -0.01 7.80 -17.93
N HIS A 33 0.89 8.70 -18.29
CA HIS A 33 2.10 8.97 -17.52
C HIS A 33 1.75 10.02 -16.46
N LEU A 34 2.10 9.73 -15.21
CA LEU A 34 2.01 10.71 -14.15
C LEU A 34 3.22 11.66 -14.27
N PRO A 35 3.04 12.97 -14.09
CA PRO A 35 4.16 13.88 -13.98
C PRO A 35 4.98 13.57 -12.72
N GLU A 36 6.28 13.84 -12.77
CA GLU A 36 7.11 13.77 -11.58
C GLU A 36 6.69 14.84 -10.56
N LEU A 37 6.82 14.54 -9.27
CA LEU A 37 6.39 15.45 -8.21
C LEU A 37 7.08 16.82 -8.25
N ASN A 38 8.31 16.88 -8.74
CA ASN A 38 9.07 18.12 -8.93
C ASN A 38 8.60 18.96 -10.14
N GLU A 39 7.82 18.39 -11.03
CA GLU A 39 7.22 19.06 -12.20
C GLU A 39 5.86 19.70 -11.87
N VAL A 40 5.27 19.34 -10.73
CA VAL A 40 3.95 19.82 -10.32
C VAL A 40 4.06 20.86 -9.22
N ARG A 41 3.43 22.00 -9.41
CA ARG A 41 3.24 23.03 -8.37
C ARG A 41 1.78 23.29 -8.14
N ILE A 42 1.41 23.35 -6.87
CA ILE A 42 0.06 23.71 -6.42
C ILE A 42 0.13 25.12 -5.86
N GLU A 43 -0.49 26.06 -6.57
CA GLU A 43 -0.52 27.48 -6.22
C GLU A 43 -1.97 27.97 -6.25
N ASP A 44 -2.70 27.75 -5.16
CA ASP A 44 -4.11 28.13 -5.04
C ASP A 44 -4.47 28.61 -3.63
N ALA A 45 -5.70 29.06 -3.43
CA ALA A 45 -6.17 29.56 -2.14
C ALA A 45 -6.66 28.45 -1.20
N PHE A 46 -6.82 27.22 -1.68
CA PHE A 46 -7.35 26.10 -0.91
C PHE A 46 -6.27 25.11 -0.47
N TRP A 47 -5.51 24.57 -1.43
CA TRP A 47 -4.51 23.53 -1.14
C TRP A 47 -3.20 24.08 -0.59
N SER A 48 -2.71 25.20 -1.16
CA SER A 48 -1.40 25.74 -0.76
C SER A 48 -1.30 26.02 0.74
N PRO A 49 -2.29 26.63 1.43
CA PRO A 49 -2.23 26.82 2.87
C PRO A 49 -2.22 25.51 3.67
N LYS A 50 -2.97 24.48 3.21
CA LYS A 50 -3.02 23.16 3.87
C LYS A 50 -1.69 22.42 3.73
N LEU A 51 -1.14 22.37 2.52
CA LEU A 51 0.16 21.78 2.26
C LEU A 51 1.27 22.47 3.06
N ASP A 52 1.18 23.77 3.26
CA ASP A 52 2.10 24.53 4.11
C ASP A 52 2.01 24.11 5.58
N ILE A 53 0.80 23.95 6.10
CA ILE A 53 0.57 23.46 7.45
C ILE A 53 1.13 22.03 7.60
N TRP A 54 0.80 21.14 6.68
CA TRP A 54 1.28 19.75 6.72
C TRP A 54 2.80 19.65 6.66
N ARG A 55 3.45 20.42 5.80
CA ARG A 55 4.94 20.47 5.74
C ARG A 55 5.58 21.03 6.99
N LYS A 56 4.99 22.06 7.60
CA LYS A 56 5.63 22.80 8.71
C LYS A 56 5.21 22.31 10.09
N ILE A 57 3.94 21.95 10.25
CA ILE A 57 3.36 21.56 11.54
C ILE A 57 3.23 20.04 11.63
N THR A 58 2.44 19.43 10.75
CA THR A 58 2.14 17.99 10.80
C THR A 58 3.41 17.14 10.72
N THR A 59 4.31 17.44 9.77
CA THR A 59 5.59 16.75 9.67
C THR A 59 6.40 16.81 10.98
N ASN A 60 6.52 17.99 11.58
CA ASN A 60 7.28 18.13 12.82
C ASN A 60 6.57 17.45 14.01
N ASP A 61 5.26 17.53 14.08
CA ASP A 61 4.47 16.85 15.12
C ASP A 61 4.67 15.33 15.07
N VAL A 62 4.49 14.73 13.91
CA VAL A 62 4.66 13.28 13.70
C VAL A 62 6.09 12.84 14.02
N LEU A 63 7.11 13.53 13.49
CA LEU A 63 8.51 13.18 13.75
C LEU A 63 8.89 13.33 15.22
N ASN A 64 8.37 14.34 15.92
CA ASN A 64 8.61 14.52 17.36
C ASN A 64 7.98 13.38 18.18
N LYS A 65 6.81 12.86 17.77
CA LYS A 65 6.19 11.68 18.39
C LYS A 65 7.07 10.44 18.23
N PHE A 66 7.58 10.17 17.03
CA PHE A 66 8.52 9.07 16.80
C PHE A 66 9.85 9.22 17.56
N GLU A 67 10.30 10.43 17.80
CA GLU A 67 11.51 10.70 18.59
C GLU A 67 11.25 10.64 20.11
N GLY A 68 10.03 10.37 20.53
CA GLY A 68 9.65 10.31 21.96
C GLY A 68 9.69 11.66 22.66
N LYS A 69 9.52 12.76 21.93
CA LYS A 69 9.47 14.13 22.47
C LYS A 69 8.09 14.51 23.01
N TYR A 70 7.11 13.69 22.76
CA TYR A 70 5.75 13.86 23.24
C TYR A 70 5.35 12.70 24.14
N THR A 71 4.53 13.01 25.15
CA THR A 71 3.74 12.01 25.84
C THR A 71 2.41 11.86 25.12
N PRO A 72 1.88 10.63 24.95
CA PRO A 72 0.63 10.39 24.22
C PRO A 72 -0.57 11.16 24.81
N PHE A 73 -0.58 11.40 26.12
CA PHE A 73 -1.60 12.19 26.81
C PHE A 73 -1.03 12.79 28.10
N PRO A 74 -1.62 13.86 28.65
CA PRO A 74 -1.18 14.47 29.91
C PRO A 74 -1.09 13.45 31.06
N GLY A 75 0.08 13.39 31.68
CA GLY A 75 0.36 12.44 32.76
C GLY A 75 0.88 11.06 32.34
N SER A 76 0.97 10.78 31.05
CA SER A 76 1.64 9.58 30.57
C SER A 76 3.16 9.69 30.76
N THR A 77 3.77 8.59 31.19
CA THR A 77 5.24 8.40 31.21
C THR A 77 5.73 7.65 29.97
N ASP A 78 4.82 7.26 29.07
CA ASP A 78 5.14 6.55 27.84
C ASP A 78 5.67 7.54 26.81
N THR A 79 6.97 7.48 26.55
CA THR A 79 7.66 8.23 25.52
C THR A 79 8.05 7.28 24.39
N ARG A 80 7.07 6.68 23.73
CA ARG A 80 7.34 5.76 22.61
C ARG A 80 8.33 6.38 21.64
N ASN A 81 9.49 5.76 21.52
CA ASN A 81 10.56 6.21 20.63
C ASN A 81 10.90 5.14 19.60
N ALA A 82 10.37 5.31 18.40
CA ALA A 82 10.59 4.35 17.31
C ALA A 82 12.08 4.16 16.99
N PHE A 83 12.87 5.21 17.08
CA PHE A 83 14.29 5.14 16.74
C PHE A 83 15.11 4.41 17.79
N ARG A 84 14.66 4.37 19.04
CA ARG A 84 15.27 3.53 20.09
C ARG A 84 15.20 2.04 19.72
N ASN A 85 14.15 1.61 19.03
CA ASN A 85 14.05 0.24 18.55
C ASN A 85 15.13 -0.07 17.52
N PHE A 86 15.35 0.82 16.55
CA PHE A 86 16.44 0.67 15.57
C PHE A 86 17.82 0.65 16.23
N ASP A 87 18.06 1.53 17.21
CA ASP A 87 19.32 1.56 17.95
C ASP A 87 19.59 0.26 18.69
N ARG A 88 18.58 -0.29 19.39
CA ARG A 88 18.69 -1.59 20.09
C ARG A 88 19.04 -2.72 19.13
N VAL A 89 18.38 -2.74 17.95
CA VAL A 89 18.70 -3.73 16.91
C VAL A 89 20.12 -3.53 16.39
N ALA A 90 20.56 -2.29 16.15
CA ALA A 90 21.93 -1.95 15.73
C ALA A 90 22.98 -2.37 16.76
N GLU A 91 22.67 -2.33 18.05
CA GLU A 91 23.51 -2.81 19.15
C GLU A 91 23.52 -4.36 19.27
N GLY A 92 22.81 -5.06 18.39
CA GLY A 92 22.75 -6.53 18.38
C GLY A 92 21.74 -7.11 19.38
N GLN A 93 20.90 -6.30 20.01
CA GLN A 93 19.87 -6.79 20.94
C GLN A 93 18.80 -7.59 20.16
N ARG A 94 18.41 -8.75 20.73
CA ARG A 94 17.38 -9.65 20.21
C ARG A 94 16.62 -10.29 21.37
N ASP A 95 15.33 -10.56 21.18
CA ASP A 95 14.48 -11.28 22.13
C ASP A 95 14.44 -10.66 23.55
N ILE A 96 14.70 -9.36 23.65
CA ILE A 96 14.74 -8.65 24.96
C ILE A 96 13.35 -8.39 25.55
N LYS A 97 12.29 -8.73 24.81
CA LYS A 97 10.88 -8.51 25.18
C LYS A 97 10.55 -7.05 25.51
N GLN A 98 11.24 -6.14 24.81
CA GLN A 98 11.03 -4.70 24.96
C GLN A 98 11.07 -4.02 23.60
N HIS A 99 9.94 -3.41 23.24
CA HIS A 99 9.74 -2.65 22.01
C HIS A 99 8.88 -1.41 22.32
N ASP A 100 9.24 -0.27 21.74
CA ASP A 100 8.50 0.96 21.89
C ASP A 100 7.46 1.04 20.75
N GLY A 101 6.17 1.10 21.09
CA GLY A 101 5.09 1.17 20.09
C GLY A 101 4.52 -0.20 19.67
N LEU A 102 3.73 -0.18 18.61
CA LEU A 102 3.00 -1.33 18.08
C LEU A 102 3.86 -2.11 17.07
N GLU A 103 3.38 -3.28 16.66
CA GLU A 103 4.08 -4.19 15.74
C GLU A 103 4.36 -3.55 14.37
N TRP A 104 3.50 -2.65 13.94
CA TRP A 104 3.62 -1.92 12.67
C TRP A 104 4.31 -0.56 12.80
N TYR A 105 4.96 -0.27 13.94
CA TYR A 105 5.52 1.03 14.23
C TYR A 105 6.66 1.43 13.29
N ASP A 106 7.46 0.46 12.84
CA ASP A 106 8.45 0.67 11.79
C ASP A 106 7.80 1.13 10.48
N GLY A 107 6.67 0.52 10.11
CA GLY A 107 5.91 0.90 8.92
C GLY A 107 5.44 2.35 8.96
N LEU A 108 4.94 2.82 10.11
CA LEU A 108 4.53 4.23 10.28
C LEU A 108 5.70 5.21 10.10
N VAL A 109 6.91 4.84 10.56
CA VAL A 109 8.12 5.65 10.33
C VAL A 109 8.40 5.73 8.83
N TYR A 110 8.33 4.59 8.12
CA TYR A 110 8.60 4.54 6.69
C TYR A 110 7.57 5.32 5.88
N GLU A 111 6.28 5.19 6.17
CA GLU A 111 5.21 5.99 5.55
C GLU A 111 5.43 7.49 5.75
N SER A 112 5.87 7.88 6.96
CA SER A 112 6.18 9.28 7.24
C SER A 112 7.38 9.77 6.42
N ILE A 113 8.42 8.96 6.27
CA ILE A 113 9.57 9.28 5.39
C ILE A 113 9.10 9.42 3.94
N ARG A 114 8.22 8.53 3.45
CA ARG A 114 7.62 8.62 2.11
C ARG A 114 6.90 9.95 1.90
N GLY A 115 5.96 10.30 2.78
CA GLY A 115 5.22 11.57 2.65
C GLY A 115 6.11 12.81 2.75
N ILE A 116 7.18 12.75 3.57
CA ILE A 116 8.17 13.83 3.68
C ILE A 116 9.01 13.91 2.41
N ALA A 117 9.37 12.78 1.80
CA ALA A 117 10.08 12.75 0.54
C ALA A 117 9.29 13.46 -0.56
N ASP A 118 7.98 13.24 -0.64
CA ASP A 118 7.11 13.91 -1.60
C ASP A 118 7.06 15.44 -1.37
N PHE A 119 7.10 15.87 -0.11
CA PHE A 119 7.26 17.30 0.20
C PHE A 119 8.63 17.84 -0.19
N LEU A 120 9.71 17.09 0.01
CA LEU A 120 11.07 17.49 -0.37
C LEU A 120 11.23 17.61 -1.89
N ALA A 121 10.57 16.74 -2.66
CA ALA A 121 10.60 16.79 -4.12
C ALA A 121 10.04 18.11 -4.66
N SER A 122 8.94 18.60 -4.10
CA SER A 122 8.30 19.84 -4.52
C SER A 122 8.84 21.09 -3.80
N HIS A 123 9.31 20.95 -2.57
CA HIS A 123 9.77 22.04 -1.69
C HIS A 123 11.03 21.64 -0.92
N PRO A 124 12.21 21.70 -1.52
CA PRO A 124 13.47 21.30 -0.89
C PRO A 124 13.72 22.01 0.45
N ASN A 125 14.04 21.25 1.50
CA ASN A 125 14.35 21.73 2.83
C ASN A 125 15.53 20.96 3.41
N LYS A 126 16.71 21.60 3.44
CA LYS A 126 17.96 20.95 3.87
C LYS A 126 17.98 20.50 5.33
N GLU A 127 17.28 21.19 6.22
CA GLU A 127 17.20 20.80 7.64
C GLU A 127 16.35 19.56 7.82
N LEU A 128 15.19 19.51 7.17
CA LEU A 128 14.30 18.35 7.17
C LEU A 128 14.98 17.16 6.50
N GLU A 129 15.62 17.36 5.34
CA GLU A 129 16.38 16.33 4.64
C GLU A 129 17.48 15.74 5.55
N LYS A 130 18.27 16.59 6.23
CA LYS A 130 19.30 16.15 7.17
C LYS A 130 18.70 15.36 8.35
N ARG A 131 17.52 15.74 8.83
CA ARG A 131 16.82 15.00 9.89
C ARG A 131 16.43 13.59 9.42
N ILE A 132 15.91 13.47 8.19
CA ILE A 132 15.59 12.18 7.58
C ILE A 132 16.86 11.35 7.32
N ASP A 133 17.95 11.96 6.85
CA ASP A 133 19.25 11.26 6.72
C ASP A 133 19.68 10.61 8.04
N GLY A 134 19.50 11.30 9.16
CA GLY A 134 19.79 10.75 10.49
C GLY A 134 18.92 9.52 10.85
N TYR A 135 17.68 9.48 10.37
CA TYR A 135 16.82 8.28 10.53
C TYR A 135 17.29 7.15 9.61
N VAL A 136 17.62 7.46 8.36
CA VAL A 136 18.15 6.49 7.41
C VAL A 136 19.45 5.87 7.93
N ASP A 137 20.33 6.64 8.56
CA ASP A 137 21.57 6.12 9.17
C ASP A 137 21.27 5.09 10.28
N ARG A 138 20.24 5.33 11.11
CA ARG A 138 19.84 4.39 12.19
C ARG A 138 19.21 3.12 11.62
N ILE A 139 18.32 3.24 10.62
CA ILE A 139 17.73 2.11 9.91
C ILE A 139 18.82 1.28 9.24
N TYR A 140 19.79 1.94 8.58
CA TYR A 140 20.94 1.30 7.97
C TYR A 140 21.76 0.51 8.99
N ALA A 141 22.13 1.14 10.10
CA ALA A 141 22.91 0.51 11.16
C ALA A 141 22.19 -0.76 11.72
N ALA A 142 20.88 -0.67 11.92
CA ALA A 142 20.08 -1.79 12.36
C ALA A 142 20.09 -2.94 11.32
N GLN A 143 19.88 -2.65 10.03
CA GLN A 143 19.88 -3.66 8.99
C GLN A 143 21.26 -4.32 8.81
N GLN A 144 22.38 -3.59 9.01
CA GLN A 144 23.74 -4.16 8.86
C GLN A 144 24.05 -5.27 9.88
N THR A 145 23.28 -5.39 10.95
CA THR A 145 23.40 -6.50 11.91
C THR A 145 22.77 -7.80 11.40
N GLU A 146 22.11 -7.76 10.25
CA GLU A 146 21.40 -8.89 9.64
C GLU A 146 22.04 -9.30 8.30
N PRO A 147 22.63 -10.49 8.20
CA PRO A 147 23.26 -10.95 6.95
C PRO A 147 22.28 -11.01 5.77
N THR A 148 21.01 -11.33 6.03
CA THR A 148 19.95 -11.42 5.02
C THR A 148 19.41 -10.06 4.56
N GLY A 149 19.63 -9.00 5.34
CA GLY A 149 19.02 -7.70 5.11
C GLY A 149 17.61 -7.54 5.71
N TYR A 150 17.16 -8.53 6.51
CA TYR A 150 15.90 -8.42 7.26
C TYR A 150 15.94 -7.25 8.23
N ILE A 151 14.84 -6.54 8.33
CA ILE A 151 14.62 -5.51 9.35
C ILE A 151 13.14 -5.40 9.69
N ASN A 152 12.79 -5.78 10.92
CA ASN A 152 11.54 -5.51 11.60
C ASN A 152 11.86 -5.47 13.09
N THR A 153 11.89 -4.27 13.66
CA THR A 153 12.38 -4.09 15.03
C THR A 153 11.51 -4.80 16.05
N HIS A 154 10.18 -4.85 15.84
CA HIS A 154 9.30 -5.58 16.73
C HIS A 154 9.64 -7.08 16.76
N THR A 155 9.67 -7.74 15.63
CA THR A 155 9.98 -9.17 15.56
C THR A 155 11.37 -9.44 16.10
N GLN A 156 12.39 -8.63 15.75
CA GLN A 156 13.76 -8.82 16.23
C GLN A 156 13.91 -8.67 17.75
N LEU A 157 13.22 -7.72 18.35
CA LEU A 157 13.31 -7.43 19.79
C LEU A 157 12.38 -8.28 20.65
N MET A 158 11.25 -8.73 20.09
CA MET A 158 10.22 -9.44 20.84
C MET A 158 10.22 -10.96 20.60
N GLU A 159 10.47 -11.39 19.36
CA GLU A 159 10.28 -12.79 18.95
C GLU A 159 11.10 -13.15 17.70
N ASN A 160 12.40 -12.93 17.77
CA ASN A 160 13.33 -12.98 16.65
C ASN A 160 13.34 -14.30 15.84
N ASN A 161 13.00 -15.43 16.46
CA ASN A 161 12.87 -16.72 15.79
C ASN A 161 11.53 -16.97 15.11
N HIS A 162 10.58 -16.02 15.20
CA HIS A 162 9.24 -16.10 14.61
C HIS A 162 9.11 -15.30 13.31
N ARG A 163 10.23 -14.87 12.72
CA ARG A 163 10.22 -14.09 11.46
C ARG A 163 9.35 -14.75 10.41
N TRP A 164 8.58 -13.96 9.69
CA TRP A 164 7.66 -14.43 8.66
C TRP A 164 6.61 -15.45 9.15
N GLY A 165 6.29 -15.43 10.43
CA GLY A 165 5.37 -16.39 11.04
C GLY A 165 5.96 -17.76 11.33
N ASP A 166 7.26 -17.96 11.12
CA ASP A 166 7.94 -19.22 11.42
C ASP A 166 7.85 -19.60 12.90
N ASN A 167 8.02 -20.87 13.22
CA ASN A 167 8.01 -21.42 14.57
C ASN A 167 6.76 -21.06 15.41
N GLY A 168 5.62 -20.90 14.75
CA GLY A 168 4.37 -20.52 15.38
C GLY A 168 4.23 -19.02 15.62
N GLY A 169 5.02 -18.21 14.95
CA GLY A 169 4.89 -16.76 14.91
C GLY A 169 3.58 -16.29 14.31
N LEU A 170 3.25 -15.05 14.58
CA LEU A 170 1.99 -14.41 14.24
C LEU A 170 2.23 -13.41 13.09
N LEU A 171 2.44 -13.88 11.86
CA LEU A 171 2.74 -13.02 10.73
C LEU A 171 1.73 -11.87 10.57
N ARG A 172 0.44 -12.12 10.84
CA ARG A 172 -0.61 -11.10 10.84
C ARG A 172 -0.35 -9.99 11.87
N GLY A 173 0.08 -10.38 13.10
CA GLY A 173 0.40 -9.45 14.18
C GLY A 173 1.77 -8.79 14.00
N GLN A 174 2.76 -9.54 13.51
CA GLN A 174 4.13 -9.06 13.32
C GLN A 174 4.23 -7.94 12.27
N HIS A 175 3.36 -7.95 11.29
CA HIS A 175 3.40 -7.02 10.15
C HIS A 175 4.73 -7.00 9.37
N ASP A 176 5.51 -8.10 9.41
CA ASP A 176 6.83 -8.17 8.78
C ASP A 176 6.81 -7.76 7.31
N VAL A 177 5.89 -8.36 6.53
CA VAL A 177 5.80 -8.10 5.09
C VAL A 177 5.26 -6.68 4.84
N TYR A 178 4.30 -6.23 5.65
CA TYR A 178 3.76 -4.87 5.55
C TYR A 178 4.84 -3.81 5.81
N ASN A 179 5.56 -3.92 6.91
CA ASN A 179 6.65 -2.99 7.23
C ASN A 179 7.73 -2.97 6.14
N ALA A 180 8.03 -4.14 5.53
CA ALA A 180 8.94 -4.22 4.39
C ALA A 180 8.41 -3.46 3.17
N GLY A 181 7.12 -3.57 2.87
CA GLY A 181 6.47 -2.82 1.80
C GLY A 181 6.59 -1.30 2.01
N MET A 182 6.29 -0.82 3.22
CA MET A 182 6.40 0.61 3.56
C MET A 182 7.85 1.11 3.45
N LEU A 183 8.83 0.30 3.85
CA LEU A 183 10.26 0.62 3.66
C LEU A 183 10.63 0.74 2.18
N ILE A 184 10.11 -0.16 1.34
CA ILE A 184 10.36 -0.14 -0.10
C ILE A 184 9.80 1.13 -0.73
N GLU A 185 8.57 1.49 -0.43
CA GLU A 185 7.98 2.74 -0.92
C GLU A 185 8.77 3.96 -0.45
N ALA A 186 9.14 4.01 0.84
CA ALA A 186 9.96 5.09 1.38
C ALA A 186 11.31 5.19 0.66
N GLY A 187 11.94 4.06 0.33
CA GLY A 187 13.20 4.00 -0.40
C GLY A 187 13.10 4.57 -1.80
N VAL A 188 12.05 4.20 -2.53
CA VAL A 188 11.76 4.70 -3.89
C VAL A 188 11.51 6.21 -3.86
N HIS A 189 10.57 6.68 -3.04
CA HIS A 189 10.20 8.09 -2.97
C HIS A 189 11.34 8.99 -2.48
N TYR A 190 12.11 8.53 -1.47
CA TYR A 190 13.24 9.30 -0.98
C TYR A 190 14.38 9.42 -2.00
N TYR A 191 14.63 8.37 -2.78
CA TYR A 191 15.55 8.44 -3.91
C TYR A 191 15.05 9.42 -4.99
N GLN A 192 13.80 9.31 -5.41
CA GLN A 192 13.21 10.20 -6.43
C GLN A 192 13.26 11.67 -6.00
N ALA A 193 13.05 11.95 -4.71
CA ALA A 193 13.06 13.30 -4.17
C ALA A 193 14.46 13.90 -4.01
N THR A 194 15.48 13.08 -3.67
CA THR A 194 16.79 13.56 -3.22
C THR A 194 17.97 13.06 -4.03
N GLY A 195 17.80 12.02 -4.84
CA GLY A 195 18.87 11.30 -5.53
C GLY A 195 19.75 10.44 -4.62
N LYS A 196 19.44 10.32 -3.31
CA LYS A 196 20.23 9.56 -2.34
C LYS A 196 19.83 8.07 -2.36
N THR A 197 20.81 7.21 -2.48
CA THR A 197 20.59 5.75 -2.69
C THR A 197 20.53 4.94 -1.40
N ARG A 198 20.98 5.46 -0.24
CA ARG A 198 21.13 4.63 0.97
C ARG A 198 19.82 3.97 1.43
N LEU A 199 18.71 4.71 1.50
CA LEU A 199 17.43 4.13 1.89
C LEU A 199 16.92 3.15 0.83
N LEU A 200 17.14 3.44 -0.45
CA LEU A 200 16.82 2.54 -1.56
C LEU A 200 17.63 1.24 -1.49
N GLU A 201 18.92 1.30 -1.11
CA GLU A 201 19.74 0.09 -0.91
C GLU A 201 19.22 -0.78 0.25
N ILE A 202 18.82 -0.15 1.37
CA ILE A 202 18.20 -0.85 2.51
C ILE A 202 16.92 -1.57 2.04
N ALA A 203 16.06 -0.85 1.33
CA ALA A 203 14.80 -1.36 0.79
C ALA A 203 15.02 -2.50 -0.21
N THR A 204 15.95 -2.33 -1.15
CA THR A 204 16.29 -3.32 -2.18
C THR A 204 16.88 -4.59 -1.56
N ARG A 205 17.75 -4.44 -0.57
CA ARG A 205 18.31 -5.58 0.15
C ARG A 205 17.22 -6.39 0.85
N PHE A 206 16.23 -5.72 1.43
CA PHE A 206 15.09 -6.39 2.06
C PHE A 206 14.18 -7.05 1.01
N ALA A 207 13.91 -6.38 -0.11
CA ALA A 207 13.15 -6.96 -1.22
C ALA A 207 13.82 -8.23 -1.80
N ASN A 208 15.14 -8.21 -1.95
CA ASN A 208 15.92 -9.38 -2.37
C ASN A 208 15.72 -10.56 -1.40
N TYR A 209 15.79 -10.29 -0.10
CA TYR A 209 15.57 -11.34 0.91
C TYR A 209 14.15 -11.91 0.85
N MET A 210 13.13 -11.05 0.70
CA MET A 210 11.75 -11.52 0.53
C MET A 210 11.60 -12.38 -0.73
N ALA A 211 12.20 -11.97 -1.85
CA ALA A 211 12.14 -12.72 -3.11
C ALA A 211 12.89 -14.06 -3.04
N ASP A 212 13.96 -14.15 -2.24
CA ASP A 212 14.66 -15.42 -1.98
C ASP A 212 13.84 -16.37 -1.09
N TYR A 213 13.06 -15.79 -0.17
CA TYR A 213 12.37 -16.56 0.87
C TYR A 213 10.95 -16.97 0.45
N MET A 214 10.21 -16.09 -0.22
CA MET A 214 8.79 -16.25 -0.58
C MET A 214 8.63 -16.53 -2.06
N GLY A 215 7.73 -17.45 -2.41
CA GLY A 215 7.45 -17.75 -3.81
C GLY A 215 7.00 -19.20 -4.01
N PRO A 216 6.99 -19.63 -5.28
CA PRO A 216 6.79 -21.05 -5.60
C PRO A 216 7.85 -21.94 -4.97
N GLU A 217 7.52 -23.22 -4.77
CA GLU A 217 8.46 -24.22 -4.27
C GLU A 217 9.85 -24.13 -4.96
N PRO A 218 10.96 -24.24 -4.24
CA PRO A 218 11.11 -24.63 -2.82
C PRO A 218 11.01 -23.48 -1.81
N ARG A 219 10.63 -22.27 -2.24
CA ARG A 219 10.45 -21.10 -1.37
C ARG A 219 9.20 -21.26 -0.50
N LYS A 220 9.09 -20.42 0.52
CA LYS A 220 7.93 -20.44 1.42
C LYS A 220 6.68 -19.88 0.73
N ASN A 221 5.57 -20.57 0.90
CA ASN A 221 4.25 -20.12 0.46
C ASN A 221 3.69 -19.10 1.46
N ILE A 222 4.09 -17.84 1.31
CA ILE A 222 3.65 -16.72 2.15
C ILE A 222 3.03 -15.64 1.25
N VAL A 223 1.88 -15.14 1.65
CA VAL A 223 1.30 -13.91 1.11
C VAL A 223 1.19 -12.87 2.21
N PRO A 224 1.25 -11.57 1.92
CA PRO A 224 1.09 -10.53 2.94
C PRO A 224 -0.23 -10.69 3.69
N ALA A 225 -0.19 -10.79 5.00
CA ALA A 225 -1.41 -10.76 5.81
C ALA A 225 -2.05 -9.37 5.81
N HIS A 226 -1.24 -8.32 5.69
CA HIS A 226 -1.66 -6.96 5.37
C HIS A 226 -1.13 -6.58 4.00
N SER A 227 -2.04 -6.28 3.06
CA SER A 227 -1.69 -5.84 1.71
C SER A 227 -1.11 -4.42 1.71
N GLY A 228 -0.44 -4.08 0.61
CA GLY A 228 0.37 -2.89 0.39
C GLY A 228 1.72 -3.25 -0.23
N PRO A 229 2.41 -4.30 0.26
CA PRO A 229 3.68 -4.75 -0.31
C PRO A 229 3.63 -5.10 -1.78
N GLU A 230 2.49 -5.56 -2.29
CA GLU A 230 2.27 -5.88 -3.70
C GLU A 230 2.55 -4.67 -4.60
N GLU A 231 2.04 -3.50 -4.22
CA GLU A 231 2.30 -2.27 -4.96
C GLU A 231 3.73 -1.76 -4.74
N ALA A 232 4.24 -1.86 -3.52
CA ALA A 232 5.58 -1.40 -3.17
C ALA A 232 6.67 -2.08 -4.01
N VAL A 233 6.61 -3.41 -4.17
CA VAL A 233 7.57 -4.13 -5.01
C VAL A 233 7.37 -3.86 -6.51
N MET A 234 6.14 -3.53 -6.95
CA MET A 234 5.90 -3.03 -8.31
C MET A 234 6.53 -1.66 -8.53
N ALA A 235 6.44 -0.74 -7.57
CA ALA A 235 7.10 0.56 -7.64
C ALA A 235 8.63 0.41 -7.74
N LEU A 236 9.21 -0.50 -6.96
CA LEU A 236 10.63 -0.82 -7.02
C LEU A 236 11.03 -1.43 -8.39
N TYR A 237 10.21 -2.34 -8.92
CA TYR A 237 10.40 -2.90 -10.26
C TYR A 237 10.40 -1.80 -11.32
N TRP A 238 9.41 -0.91 -11.32
CA TRP A 238 9.32 0.16 -12.30
C TRP A 238 10.47 1.16 -12.19
N LEU A 239 10.92 1.47 -10.99
CA LEU A 239 12.08 2.35 -10.80
C LEU A 239 13.30 1.77 -11.53
N TYR A 240 13.65 0.52 -11.29
CA TYR A 240 14.82 -0.09 -11.92
C TYR A 240 14.66 -0.41 -13.40
N LYS A 241 13.44 -0.62 -13.86
CA LYS A 241 13.11 -0.78 -15.27
C LYS A 241 13.28 0.53 -16.05
N ASN A 242 12.85 1.65 -15.44
CA ASN A 242 12.87 2.96 -16.07
C ASN A 242 14.23 3.67 -15.94
N GLU A 243 15.00 3.35 -14.89
CA GLU A 243 16.33 3.89 -14.63
C GLU A 243 17.38 2.75 -14.56
N PRO A 244 17.68 2.05 -15.66
CA PRO A 244 18.58 0.90 -15.64
C PRO A 244 19.99 1.22 -15.16
N GLU A 245 20.49 2.44 -15.37
CA GLU A 245 21.80 2.93 -14.92
C GLU A 245 21.87 3.08 -13.38
N LEU A 246 20.74 3.13 -12.70
CA LEU A 246 20.70 3.19 -11.24
C LEU A 246 21.28 1.93 -10.61
N LYS A 247 21.14 0.77 -11.27
CA LYS A 247 21.67 -0.52 -10.80
C LYS A 247 23.20 -0.48 -10.60
N ASP A 248 23.89 0.27 -11.44
CA ASP A 248 25.36 0.41 -11.37
C ASP A 248 25.81 1.38 -10.24
N LYS A 249 24.89 2.18 -9.70
CA LYS A 249 25.17 3.11 -8.60
C LYS A 249 25.01 2.49 -7.22
N LEU A 250 24.41 1.29 -7.15
CA LEU A 250 24.14 0.62 -5.88
C LEU A 250 25.25 -0.36 -5.53
N SER A 251 25.50 -0.52 -4.23
CA SER A 251 26.50 -1.46 -3.71
C SER A 251 25.97 -2.90 -3.60
N ILE A 252 24.72 -3.14 -3.96
CA ILE A 252 24.00 -4.41 -3.82
C ILE A 252 23.43 -4.84 -5.18
N PRO A 253 23.24 -6.16 -5.39
CA PRO A 253 22.61 -6.64 -6.63
C PRO A 253 21.14 -6.19 -6.71
N VAL A 254 20.72 -5.77 -7.89
CA VAL A 254 19.34 -5.47 -8.21
C VAL A 254 18.77 -6.58 -9.07
N ARG A 255 17.64 -7.11 -8.68
CA ARG A 255 16.95 -8.22 -9.34
C ARG A 255 15.54 -7.84 -9.71
N GLU A 256 15.38 -6.88 -10.63
CA GLU A 256 14.10 -6.24 -10.93
C GLU A 256 12.97 -7.23 -11.27
N SER A 257 13.27 -8.27 -12.06
CA SER A 257 12.28 -9.29 -12.41
C SER A 257 11.74 -10.05 -11.18
N ASP A 258 12.55 -10.20 -10.14
CA ASP A 258 12.14 -10.89 -8.92
C ASP A 258 11.10 -10.10 -8.15
N TYR A 259 11.15 -8.76 -8.19
CA TYR A 259 10.16 -7.91 -7.54
C TYR A 259 8.80 -8.00 -8.22
N TYR A 260 8.78 -7.99 -9.56
CA TYR A 260 7.57 -8.24 -10.32
C TYR A 260 7.00 -9.64 -10.05
N ASN A 261 7.86 -10.67 -10.08
CA ASN A 261 7.45 -12.05 -9.83
C ASN A 261 6.91 -12.23 -8.40
N LEU A 262 7.46 -11.50 -7.43
CA LEU A 262 6.97 -11.54 -6.04
C LEU A 262 5.58 -10.90 -5.92
N ALA A 263 5.34 -9.76 -6.57
CA ALA A 263 4.03 -9.13 -6.60
C ALA A 263 2.96 -10.04 -7.22
N THR A 264 3.25 -10.61 -8.39
CA THR A 264 2.31 -11.50 -9.09
C THR A 264 2.09 -12.80 -8.30
N PHE A 265 3.14 -13.37 -7.71
CA PHE A 265 3.01 -14.53 -6.83
C PHE A 265 2.06 -14.26 -5.66
N TRP A 266 2.19 -13.11 -4.98
CA TRP A 266 1.30 -12.77 -3.87
C TRP A 266 -0.16 -12.61 -4.32
N ILE A 267 -0.39 -11.97 -5.46
CA ILE A 267 -1.73 -11.77 -6.02
C ILE A 267 -2.36 -13.11 -6.43
N GLU A 268 -1.64 -13.92 -7.20
CA GLU A 268 -2.16 -15.18 -7.73
C GLU A 268 -2.32 -16.25 -6.67
N ASN A 269 -1.44 -16.27 -5.65
CA ASN A 269 -1.48 -17.26 -4.59
C ASN A 269 -2.45 -16.93 -3.46
N ARG A 270 -2.93 -15.69 -3.38
CA ARG A 270 -3.93 -15.28 -2.40
C ARG A 270 -5.26 -16.01 -2.71
N GLY A 271 -5.87 -16.59 -1.68
CA GLY A 271 -7.06 -17.45 -1.81
C GLY A 271 -6.77 -18.92 -2.13
N HIS A 272 -5.52 -19.25 -2.50
CA HIS A 272 -5.08 -20.64 -2.66
C HIS A 272 -4.47 -21.16 -1.36
N HIS A 273 -5.28 -21.88 -0.57
CA HIS A 273 -4.94 -22.32 0.79
C HIS A 273 -5.58 -23.66 1.12
N CYS A 274 -5.28 -24.25 2.27
CA CYS A 274 -5.79 -25.51 2.74
C CYS A 274 -7.19 -25.46 3.41
N GLY A 275 -7.92 -24.34 3.28
CA GLY A 275 -9.30 -24.22 3.77
C GLY A 275 -9.45 -23.87 5.26
N PHE A 276 -8.38 -23.72 6.01
CA PHE A 276 -8.44 -23.37 7.43
C PHE A 276 -8.03 -21.92 7.66
N PRO A 277 -8.90 -21.06 8.22
CA PRO A 277 -8.49 -19.76 8.67
C PRO A 277 -7.53 -19.90 9.86
N LEU A 278 -6.34 -19.30 9.78
CA LEU A 278 -5.38 -19.25 10.89
C LEU A 278 -5.94 -18.53 12.12
N TRP A 279 -6.92 -17.67 11.91
CA TRP A 279 -7.48 -16.75 12.90
C TRP A 279 -8.99 -16.89 12.95
N GLY A 280 -9.50 -17.01 14.16
CA GLY A 280 -10.85 -16.57 14.45
C GLY A 280 -10.89 -15.04 14.49
N THR A 281 -12.06 -14.44 14.50
CA THR A 281 -12.28 -13.02 14.74
C THR A 281 -11.36 -12.51 15.84
N TRP A 282 -10.66 -11.42 15.56
CA TRP A 282 -9.80 -10.68 16.47
C TRP A 282 -8.94 -11.48 17.46
N GLY A 283 -7.68 -11.72 17.09
CA GLY A 283 -6.59 -11.89 18.04
C GLY A 283 -6.54 -13.20 18.82
N TYR A 284 -7.50 -14.09 18.69
CA TYR A 284 -7.35 -15.42 19.27
C TYR A 284 -6.39 -16.26 18.44
N ARG A 285 -5.12 -16.22 18.84
CA ARG A 285 -4.11 -17.16 18.39
C ARG A 285 -4.65 -18.56 18.61
N LYS A 286 -4.87 -19.29 17.52
CA LYS A 286 -5.17 -20.72 17.64
C LYS A 286 -3.97 -21.40 18.27
N SER A 287 -4.17 -22.44 19.08
CA SER A 287 -3.08 -23.10 19.82
C SER A 287 -1.98 -23.54 18.89
N GLU A 288 -0.74 -23.61 19.39
CA GLU A 288 0.41 -24.14 18.62
C GLU A 288 0.12 -25.52 18.00
N LYS A 289 -0.67 -26.34 18.72
CA LYS A 289 -1.13 -27.61 18.19
C LYS A 289 -2.01 -27.42 16.96
N TRP A 290 -2.94 -26.47 16.98
CA TRP A 290 -3.82 -26.21 15.85
C TRP A 290 -3.05 -25.66 14.64
N ILE A 291 -2.09 -24.78 14.88
CA ILE A 291 -1.20 -24.26 13.82
C ILE A 291 -0.37 -25.39 13.22
N LYS A 292 0.18 -26.28 14.06
CA LYS A 292 0.90 -27.48 13.60
C LYS A 292 0.00 -28.40 12.81
N ASP A 293 -1.23 -28.64 13.28
CA ASP A 293 -2.17 -29.53 12.60
C ASP A 293 -2.61 -28.91 11.26
N ALA A 294 -2.84 -27.59 11.20
CA ALA A 294 -3.12 -26.88 9.96
C ALA A 294 -1.91 -26.89 8.98
N CYS A 295 -0.69 -26.75 9.50
CA CYS A 295 0.53 -26.88 8.70
C CYS A 295 0.84 -28.33 8.30
N TYR A 296 0.36 -29.33 9.06
CA TYR A 296 0.47 -30.73 8.69
C TYR A 296 -0.39 -31.05 7.46
N HIS A 297 -1.61 -30.54 7.41
CA HIS A 297 -2.45 -30.62 6.21
C HIS A 297 -1.84 -29.89 5.00
N GLN A 298 -0.99 -28.90 5.23
CA GLN A 298 -0.20 -28.25 4.19
C GLN A 298 0.73 -29.24 3.47
N ALA A 299 1.29 -30.22 4.18
CA ALA A 299 2.13 -31.28 3.59
C ALA A 299 1.30 -32.30 2.75
N GLU A 300 0.02 -32.51 3.05
CA GLU A 300 -0.86 -33.39 2.27
C GLU A 300 -1.29 -32.77 0.93
N PHE A 301 -1.44 -31.43 0.88
CA PHE A 301 -1.90 -30.70 -0.30
C PHE A 301 -0.76 -30.16 -1.17
N GLY A 302 0.48 -30.48 -0.82
CA GLY A 302 1.66 -30.00 -1.52
C GLY A 302 2.14 -28.63 -1.05
N THR A 303 3.25 -28.21 -1.60
CA THR A 303 4.02 -27.04 -1.14
C THR A 303 3.35 -25.69 -1.34
N HIS A 304 2.32 -25.61 -2.18
CA HIS A 304 1.52 -24.40 -2.37
C HIS A 304 0.36 -24.26 -1.36
N SER A 305 0.09 -25.29 -0.57
CA SER A 305 -0.95 -25.22 0.46
C SER A 305 -0.43 -24.50 1.69
N ARG A 306 -1.19 -23.58 2.19
CA ARG A 306 -0.96 -22.86 3.43
C ARG A 306 -2.28 -22.62 4.15
N PRO A 307 -2.29 -22.31 5.45
CA PRO A 307 -3.51 -21.87 6.12
C PRO A 307 -4.04 -20.57 5.52
N SER A 308 -5.35 -20.45 5.44
CA SER A 308 -6.00 -19.21 5.01
C SER A 308 -5.86 -18.10 6.04
N TRP A 309 -5.62 -16.88 5.58
CA TRP A 309 -5.77 -15.68 6.40
C TRP A 309 -7.24 -15.27 6.57
N GLY A 310 -8.17 -15.90 5.84
CA GLY A 310 -9.60 -15.63 5.85
C GLY A 310 -10.00 -14.39 5.06
N GLU A 311 -11.29 -14.10 5.11
CA GLU A 311 -11.90 -12.93 4.45
C GLU A 311 -11.27 -11.62 4.89
N TYR A 312 -10.91 -11.50 6.16
CA TYR A 312 -10.26 -10.31 6.72
C TYR A 312 -9.06 -9.82 5.91
N SER A 313 -8.28 -10.74 5.35
CA SER A 313 -7.10 -10.45 4.54
C SER A 313 -7.29 -10.78 3.06
N GLN A 314 -8.53 -10.78 2.56
CA GLN A 314 -8.90 -11.09 1.17
C GLN A 314 -8.38 -12.46 0.69
N ASP A 315 -8.29 -13.43 1.59
CA ASP A 315 -7.66 -14.73 1.38
C ASP A 315 -8.62 -15.91 1.53
N SER A 316 -9.94 -15.68 1.44
CA SER A 316 -10.95 -16.73 1.50
C SER A 316 -11.16 -17.43 0.15
N ILE A 317 -11.05 -16.71 -0.94
CA ILE A 317 -11.13 -17.20 -2.32
C ILE A 317 -10.03 -16.56 -3.17
N PRO A 318 -9.62 -17.17 -4.30
CA PRO A 318 -8.66 -16.60 -5.21
C PRO A 318 -9.02 -15.18 -5.63
N VAL A 319 -8.06 -14.27 -5.63
CA VAL A 319 -8.30 -12.84 -5.95
C VAL A 319 -9.00 -12.68 -7.29
N LEU A 320 -8.59 -13.43 -8.29
CA LEU A 320 -9.14 -13.32 -9.63
C LEU A 320 -10.57 -13.86 -9.76
N GLU A 321 -11.07 -14.56 -8.74
CA GLU A 321 -12.44 -15.08 -8.63
C GLU A 321 -13.33 -14.25 -7.71
N GLN A 322 -12.78 -13.25 -7.01
CA GLN A 322 -13.56 -12.39 -6.11
C GLN A 322 -14.57 -11.53 -6.88
N GLU A 323 -15.85 -11.64 -6.51
CA GLU A 323 -16.94 -10.86 -7.09
C GLU A 323 -17.18 -9.53 -6.38
N THR A 324 -16.81 -9.46 -5.10
CA THR A 324 -17.02 -8.31 -4.23
C THR A 324 -15.75 -7.96 -3.48
N ILE A 325 -15.58 -6.69 -3.14
CA ILE A 325 -14.48 -6.25 -2.29
C ILE A 325 -14.85 -6.52 -0.83
N GLU A 326 -14.08 -7.40 -0.15
CA GLU A 326 -14.43 -7.97 1.14
C GLU A 326 -13.33 -7.75 2.19
N GLY A 327 -13.69 -8.01 3.45
CA GLY A 327 -12.78 -8.03 4.59
C GLY A 327 -12.36 -6.64 5.04
N HIS A 328 -11.22 -6.54 5.70
CA HIS A 328 -10.68 -5.28 6.23
C HIS A 328 -10.47 -4.27 5.09
N ALA A 329 -11.07 -3.08 5.23
CA ALA A 329 -11.21 -2.16 4.11
C ALA A 329 -9.87 -1.62 3.58
N VAL A 330 -8.91 -1.31 4.47
CA VAL A 330 -7.56 -0.86 4.06
C VAL A 330 -6.84 -1.98 3.30
N ARG A 331 -6.85 -3.20 3.84
CA ARG A 331 -6.18 -4.34 3.18
C ARG A 331 -6.78 -4.63 1.81
N ALA A 332 -8.10 -4.56 1.69
CA ALA A 332 -8.79 -4.84 0.44
C ALA A 332 -8.49 -3.78 -0.64
N THR A 333 -8.51 -2.50 -0.26
CA THR A 333 -8.20 -1.41 -1.20
C THR A 333 -6.73 -1.42 -1.62
N LEU A 334 -5.80 -1.70 -0.70
CA LEU A 334 -4.38 -1.81 -1.04
C LEU A 334 -4.07 -3.06 -1.88
N MET A 335 -4.73 -4.21 -1.59
CA MET A 335 -4.62 -5.41 -2.45
C MET A 335 -5.09 -5.11 -3.87
N ALA A 336 -6.25 -4.44 -4.01
CA ALA A 336 -6.77 -4.06 -5.31
C ALA A 336 -5.89 -3.03 -6.04
N THR A 337 -5.20 -2.15 -5.29
CA THR A 337 -4.18 -1.24 -5.84
C THR A 337 -3.00 -2.02 -6.42
N GLY A 338 -2.45 -2.99 -5.66
CA GLY A 338 -1.38 -3.87 -6.13
C GLY A 338 -1.77 -4.72 -7.34
N LEU A 339 -2.99 -5.30 -7.33
CA LEU A 339 -3.56 -6.00 -8.50
C LEU A 339 -3.59 -5.11 -9.75
N THR A 340 -4.03 -3.85 -9.58
CA THR A 340 -4.13 -2.90 -10.69
C THR A 340 -2.74 -2.45 -11.16
N ALA A 341 -1.78 -2.30 -10.25
CA ALA A 341 -0.39 -2.03 -10.58
C ALA A 341 0.22 -3.17 -11.43
N ALA A 342 -0.01 -4.42 -11.05
CA ALA A 342 0.42 -5.56 -11.86
C ALA A 342 -0.32 -5.63 -13.20
N ALA A 343 -1.60 -5.28 -13.25
CA ALA A 343 -2.38 -5.20 -14.49
C ALA A 343 -1.85 -4.13 -15.47
N LEU A 344 -1.34 -3.01 -14.96
CA LEU A 344 -0.67 -1.99 -15.77
C LEU A 344 0.55 -2.55 -16.49
N GLU A 345 1.30 -3.43 -15.84
CA GLU A 345 2.50 -4.03 -16.42
C GLU A 345 2.18 -5.19 -17.37
N ASN A 346 1.40 -6.18 -16.90
CA ASN A 346 1.19 -7.41 -17.66
C ASN A 346 0.05 -7.35 -18.69
N GLN A 347 -0.81 -6.34 -18.59
CA GLN A 347 -1.99 -6.17 -19.46
C GLN A 347 -2.92 -7.40 -19.50
N SER A 348 -2.89 -8.25 -18.46
CA SER A 348 -3.73 -9.44 -18.37
C SER A 348 -5.21 -9.08 -18.35
N PRO A 349 -6.02 -9.59 -19.29
CA PRO A 349 -7.47 -9.35 -19.29
C PRO A 349 -8.13 -9.76 -17.98
N GLN A 350 -7.68 -10.86 -17.37
CA GLN A 350 -8.22 -11.38 -16.14
C GLN A 350 -7.96 -10.43 -14.96
N TYR A 351 -6.74 -9.86 -14.86
CA TYR A 351 -6.41 -8.86 -13.83
C TYR A 351 -7.24 -7.58 -14.03
N ILE A 352 -7.34 -7.12 -15.28
CA ILE A 352 -8.10 -5.91 -15.63
C ILE A 352 -9.57 -6.05 -15.27
N GLU A 353 -10.21 -7.16 -15.65
CA GLU A 353 -11.63 -7.40 -15.37
C GLU A 353 -11.89 -7.58 -13.87
N THR A 354 -10.98 -8.24 -13.14
CA THR A 354 -11.07 -8.34 -11.68
C THR A 354 -10.96 -6.98 -11.01
N ALA A 355 -9.96 -6.17 -11.40
CA ALA A 355 -9.80 -4.83 -10.85
C ALA A 355 -11.06 -3.95 -11.12
N LYS A 356 -11.59 -3.98 -12.33
CA LYS A 356 -12.85 -3.29 -12.67
C LYS A 356 -14.01 -3.75 -11.80
N ARG A 357 -14.20 -5.05 -11.67
CA ARG A 357 -15.30 -5.65 -10.91
C ARG A 357 -15.24 -5.27 -9.44
N LEU A 358 -14.06 -5.35 -8.81
CA LEU A 358 -13.86 -4.96 -7.42
C LEU A 358 -14.09 -3.46 -7.23
N TRP A 359 -13.61 -2.63 -8.15
CA TRP A 359 -13.83 -1.19 -8.09
C TRP A 359 -15.30 -0.82 -8.26
N GLU A 360 -16.01 -1.41 -9.22
CA GLU A 360 -17.45 -1.18 -9.42
C GLU A 360 -18.26 -1.59 -8.17
N ASN A 361 -17.90 -2.69 -7.53
CA ASN A 361 -18.54 -3.09 -6.28
C ASN A 361 -18.24 -2.10 -5.15
N MET A 362 -16.98 -1.66 -5.00
CA MET A 362 -16.58 -0.68 -4.00
C MET A 362 -17.31 0.65 -4.20
N ALA A 363 -17.09 1.29 -5.33
CA ALA A 363 -17.57 2.65 -5.58
C ALA A 363 -19.09 2.72 -5.79
N GLY A 364 -19.66 1.69 -6.44
CA GLY A 364 -21.08 1.67 -6.78
C GLY A 364 -22.01 1.22 -5.67
N LYS A 365 -21.51 0.46 -4.67
CA LYS A 365 -22.39 -0.19 -3.70
C LYS A 365 -21.96 -0.08 -2.23
N ARG A 366 -20.68 0.20 -1.96
CA ARG A 366 -20.10 0.13 -0.60
C ARG A 366 -19.38 1.41 -0.17
N MET A 367 -19.31 2.39 -1.04
CA MET A 367 -18.72 3.70 -0.76
C MET A 367 -19.79 4.66 -0.24
N PHE A 368 -19.44 5.42 0.77
CA PHE A 368 -20.26 6.47 1.35
C PHE A 368 -20.18 7.76 0.53
N ILE A 369 -21.12 8.68 0.78
CA ILE A 369 -21.18 9.97 0.08
C ILE A 369 -19.88 10.77 0.22
N THR A 370 -19.15 10.59 1.32
CA THR A 370 -17.85 11.22 1.58
C THR A 370 -16.68 10.56 0.85
N GLY A 371 -16.92 9.48 0.12
CA GLY A 371 -15.84 8.65 -0.44
C GLY A 371 -15.22 7.68 0.57
N GLY A 372 -15.68 7.69 1.83
CA GLY A 372 -15.25 6.73 2.85
C GLY A 372 -15.76 5.32 2.54
N VAL A 373 -14.98 4.31 2.91
CA VAL A 373 -15.32 2.89 2.80
C VAL A 373 -15.03 2.17 4.11
N GLY A 374 -15.58 0.94 4.29
CA GLY A 374 -15.42 0.21 5.54
C GLY A 374 -16.51 0.57 6.55
N ALA A 375 -17.69 -0.05 6.42
CA ALA A 375 -18.88 0.31 7.21
C ALA A 375 -18.88 -0.30 8.63
N ILE A 376 -18.23 -1.45 8.82
CA ILE A 376 -18.34 -2.28 10.01
C ILE A 376 -17.17 -2.04 10.95
N HIS A 377 -17.46 -1.72 12.23
CA HIS A 377 -16.44 -1.51 13.27
C HIS A 377 -15.65 -2.78 13.59
N GLU A 378 -16.35 -3.93 13.70
CA GLU A 378 -15.67 -5.20 13.93
C GLU A 378 -14.81 -5.58 12.72
N ASP A 379 -13.53 -5.81 12.96
CA ASP A 379 -12.54 -6.11 11.93
C ASP A 379 -12.36 -4.98 10.88
N GLU A 380 -12.86 -3.76 11.14
CA GLU A 380 -12.64 -2.58 10.27
C GLU A 380 -12.99 -2.86 8.80
N LYS A 381 -14.08 -3.62 8.60
CA LYS A 381 -14.34 -4.28 7.31
C LYS A 381 -15.45 -3.63 6.49
N PHE A 382 -15.46 -4.00 5.20
CA PHE A 382 -16.58 -3.70 4.33
C PHE A 382 -17.86 -4.35 4.88
N GLY A 383 -19.00 -3.64 4.75
CA GLY A 383 -20.33 -4.20 4.94
C GLY A 383 -20.86 -4.83 3.66
N PRO A 384 -22.03 -5.51 3.73
CA PRO A 384 -22.75 -5.97 2.54
C PRO A 384 -23.07 -4.82 1.57
N ASP A 385 -23.41 -5.14 0.32
CA ASP A 385 -23.84 -4.16 -0.67
C ASP A 385 -24.98 -3.28 -0.09
N TYR A 386 -24.83 -1.95 -0.24
CA TYR A 386 -25.78 -0.92 0.22
C TYR A 386 -25.95 -0.81 1.74
N PHE A 387 -25.09 -1.46 2.54
CA PHE A 387 -25.07 -1.26 3.97
C PHE A 387 -24.25 -0.01 4.31
N LEU A 388 -24.93 1.13 4.44
CA LEU A 388 -24.33 2.46 4.61
C LEU A 388 -24.90 3.18 5.85
N PRO A 389 -24.70 2.64 7.07
CA PRO A 389 -25.20 3.27 8.29
C PRO A 389 -24.48 4.59 8.58
N THR A 390 -25.18 5.50 9.26
CA THR A 390 -24.63 6.85 9.55
C THR A 390 -23.54 6.82 10.61
N ASP A 391 -23.47 5.79 11.42
CA ASP A 391 -22.47 5.54 12.46
C ASP A 391 -21.40 4.53 12.02
N ALA A 392 -21.16 4.42 10.71
CA ALA A 392 -20.16 3.53 10.12
C ALA A 392 -18.73 3.89 10.59
N TYR A 393 -17.82 2.91 10.54
CA TYR A 393 -16.43 3.05 10.97
C TYR A 393 -15.65 4.07 10.14
N LEU A 394 -15.61 3.92 8.83
CA LEU A 394 -15.03 4.84 7.85
C LEU A 394 -13.62 5.33 8.22
N GLU A 395 -12.70 4.41 8.35
CA GLU A 395 -11.30 4.71 8.65
C GLU A 395 -10.66 5.61 7.57
N THR A 396 -9.89 6.60 7.99
CA THR A 396 -9.15 7.50 7.08
C THR A 396 -8.23 6.72 6.14
N CYS A 397 -7.52 5.68 6.63
CA CYS A 397 -6.63 4.86 5.80
C CYS A 397 -7.38 4.12 4.70
N ALA A 398 -8.61 3.65 4.98
CA ALA A 398 -9.44 2.97 3.99
C ALA A 398 -9.85 3.92 2.84
N ALA A 399 -10.13 5.18 3.17
CA ALA A 399 -10.40 6.22 2.19
C ALA A 399 -9.15 6.51 1.33
N VAL A 400 -7.97 6.64 1.95
CA VAL A 400 -6.69 6.80 1.22
C VAL A 400 -6.46 5.63 0.27
N GLY A 401 -6.65 4.39 0.74
CA GLY A 401 -6.53 3.19 -0.10
C GLY A 401 -7.53 3.17 -1.27
N ALA A 402 -8.78 3.60 -1.06
CA ALA A 402 -9.76 3.75 -2.13
C ALA A 402 -9.33 4.80 -3.18
N GLY A 403 -8.70 5.89 -2.73
CA GLY A 403 -8.09 6.89 -3.60
C GLY A 403 -6.96 6.32 -4.45
N PHE A 404 -6.04 5.56 -3.86
CA PHE A 404 -4.94 4.90 -4.57
C PHE A 404 -5.46 3.89 -5.60
N PHE A 405 -6.41 3.06 -5.21
CA PHE A 405 -7.04 2.12 -6.15
C PHE A 405 -7.68 2.84 -7.32
N SER A 406 -8.44 3.90 -7.07
CA SER A 406 -9.07 4.71 -8.12
C SER A 406 -8.04 5.39 -9.03
N GLN A 407 -6.94 5.91 -8.48
CA GLN A 407 -5.84 6.47 -9.27
C GLN A 407 -5.21 5.43 -10.21
N ARG A 408 -4.92 4.23 -9.72
CA ARG A 408 -4.38 3.14 -10.54
C ARG A 408 -5.35 2.70 -11.63
N MET A 409 -6.66 2.64 -11.31
CA MET A 409 -7.70 2.37 -12.30
C MET A 409 -7.77 3.43 -13.40
N ASN A 410 -7.58 4.70 -13.05
CA ASN A 410 -7.47 5.77 -14.05
C ASN A 410 -6.27 5.58 -14.97
N GLN A 411 -5.10 5.26 -14.43
CA GLN A 411 -3.90 4.97 -15.22
C GLN A 411 -4.13 3.78 -16.17
N LEU A 412 -4.78 2.71 -15.68
CA LEU A 412 -5.05 1.49 -16.44
C LEU A 412 -6.05 1.70 -17.59
N THR A 413 -7.02 2.60 -17.42
CA THR A 413 -8.17 2.70 -18.32
C THR A 413 -8.31 4.03 -19.03
N CYS A 414 -7.56 5.06 -18.64
CA CYS A 414 -7.68 6.45 -19.10
C CYS A 414 -9.11 7.01 -18.98
N ASN A 415 -9.85 6.63 -17.92
CA ASN A 415 -11.23 7.02 -17.71
C ASN A 415 -11.37 7.94 -16.48
N ALA A 416 -11.79 9.18 -16.72
CA ALA A 416 -11.87 10.22 -15.70
C ALA A 416 -12.80 9.89 -14.52
N ARG A 417 -13.78 8.99 -14.69
CA ARG A 417 -14.69 8.58 -13.60
C ARG A 417 -13.96 8.09 -12.35
N TYR A 418 -12.79 7.52 -12.50
CA TYR A 418 -11.96 7.09 -11.38
C TYR A 418 -11.35 8.28 -10.64
N MET A 419 -11.03 9.34 -11.36
CA MET A 419 -10.55 10.58 -10.75
C MET A 419 -11.65 11.37 -10.05
N ASP A 420 -12.90 11.25 -10.48
CA ASP A 420 -14.05 11.82 -9.77
C ASP A 420 -14.14 11.22 -8.35
N GLU A 421 -13.84 9.93 -8.18
CA GLU A 421 -13.82 9.30 -6.87
C GLU A 421 -12.56 9.67 -6.06
N VAL A 422 -11.40 9.85 -6.71
CA VAL A 422 -10.21 10.41 -6.02
C VAL A 422 -10.52 11.79 -5.48
N GLU A 423 -11.15 12.65 -6.26
CA GLU A 423 -11.56 13.98 -5.83
C GLU A 423 -12.52 13.92 -4.64
N ARG A 424 -13.56 13.09 -4.71
CA ARG A 424 -14.54 12.89 -3.64
C ARG A 424 -13.87 12.45 -2.34
N VAL A 425 -13.04 11.40 -2.40
CA VAL A 425 -12.29 10.86 -1.27
C VAL A 425 -11.40 11.93 -0.65
N LEU A 426 -10.64 12.63 -1.48
CA LEU A 426 -9.65 13.60 -1.05
C LEU A 426 -10.28 14.81 -0.35
N TYR A 427 -11.32 15.42 -0.96
CA TYR A 427 -11.94 16.62 -0.42
C TYR A 427 -12.83 16.39 0.80
N ASN A 428 -13.31 15.17 1.01
CA ASN A 428 -14.23 14.88 2.10
C ASN A 428 -13.58 14.02 3.19
N ASN A 429 -13.35 12.71 2.96
CA ASN A 429 -12.92 11.81 4.02
C ASN A 429 -11.44 12.03 4.42
N VAL A 430 -10.53 12.15 3.43
CA VAL A 430 -9.09 12.30 3.73
C VAL A 430 -8.78 13.63 4.40
N LEU A 431 -9.35 14.74 3.91
CA LEU A 431 -9.12 16.05 4.51
C LEU A 431 -9.61 16.17 5.95
N THR A 432 -10.62 15.38 6.34
CA THR A 432 -11.10 15.37 7.74
C THR A 432 -10.15 14.65 8.68
N GLY A 433 -9.23 13.85 8.17
CA GLY A 433 -8.23 13.11 8.94
C GLY A 433 -7.22 14.00 9.66
N VAL A 434 -7.04 15.26 9.24
CA VAL A 434 -6.09 16.20 9.85
C VAL A 434 -6.79 17.51 10.20
N SER A 435 -6.58 18.00 11.42
CA SER A 435 -7.14 19.29 11.88
C SER A 435 -6.61 20.47 11.07
N LEU A 436 -7.32 21.60 11.11
CA LEU A 436 -6.88 22.84 10.49
C LEU A 436 -5.59 23.39 11.10
N SER A 437 -5.26 23.02 12.36
CA SER A 437 -3.99 23.34 13.00
C SER A 437 -2.84 22.42 12.57
N GLY A 438 -3.15 21.24 12.00
CA GLY A 438 -2.17 20.28 11.48
C GLY A 438 -1.54 19.34 12.51
N ASP A 439 -1.95 19.39 13.78
CA ASP A 439 -1.37 18.67 14.91
C ASP A 439 -2.37 17.76 15.64
N LYS A 440 -3.55 17.55 15.06
CA LYS A 440 -4.59 16.65 15.58
C LYS A 440 -5.15 15.81 14.43
N TYR A 441 -5.52 14.58 14.76
CA TYR A 441 -5.88 13.59 13.75
C TYR A 441 -7.20 12.91 14.11
N THR A 442 -7.97 12.52 13.09
CA THR A 442 -9.16 11.69 13.23
C THR A 442 -8.93 10.36 12.53
N TYR A 443 -9.16 9.26 13.24
CA TYR A 443 -9.00 7.91 12.68
C TYR A 443 -10.29 7.48 11.98
N GLN A 444 -11.44 7.67 12.62
CA GLN A 444 -12.75 7.31 12.10
C GLN A 444 -13.52 8.57 11.69
N ASN A 445 -14.28 8.47 10.60
CA ASN A 445 -15.04 9.59 10.02
C ASN A 445 -16.51 9.22 9.79
N PRO A 446 -17.31 8.86 10.84
CA PRO A 446 -18.71 8.53 10.68
C PRO A 446 -19.52 9.76 10.21
N LEU A 447 -20.64 9.53 9.51
CA LEU A 447 -21.53 10.62 9.08
C LEU A 447 -22.32 11.24 10.25
N ASN A 448 -22.48 10.50 11.36
CA ASN A 448 -23.17 10.95 12.55
C ASN A 448 -22.27 10.73 13.78
N THR A 449 -21.99 11.83 14.48
CA THR A 449 -21.16 11.85 15.71
C THR A 449 -21.96 12.03 16.99
N ASP A 450 -23.30 11.99 16.93
CA ASP A 450 -24.18 12.22 18.10
C ASP A 450 -24.14 11.09 19.14
N LYS A 451 -23.53 9.95 18.81
CA LYS A 451 -23.32 8.85 19.76
C LYS A 451 -21.96 8.99 20.44
N PRO A 452 -21.91 9.18 21.78
CA PRO A 452 -20.65 9.33 22.54
C PRO A 452 -19.70 8.14 22.40
N ASP A 453 -20.22 6.95 22.14
CA ASP A 453 -19.45 5.71 22.09
C ASP A 453 -18.69 5.49 20.78
N SER A 454 -19.06 6.18 19.69
CA SER A 454 -18.36 6.06 18.41
C SER A 454 -17.00 6.78 18.40
N GLN A 455 -16.74 7.65 19.37
CA GLN A 455 -15.51 8.43 19.49
C GLN A 455 -14.43 7.77 20.37
N ASN A 456 -14.75 6.69 21.07
CA ASN A 456 -13.91 6.17 22.17
C ASN A 456 -13.23 4.82 21.92
N GLN A 457 -13.36 4.19 20.77
CA GLN A 457 -12.72 2.87 20.57
C GLN A 457 -11.21 2.94 20.24
N TYR A 458 -10.74 4.06 19.73
CA TYR A 458 -9.31 4.33 19.57
C TYR A 458 -9.10 5.80 19.92
N GLY A 459 -8.62 6.04 21.11
CA GLY A 459 -8.38 7.32 21.78
C GLY A 459 -8.46 8.58 20.93
N ASN A 460 -8.99 9.62 21.54
CA ASN A 460 -8.94 10.96 20.98
C ASN A 460 -7.56 11.22 20.39
N GLY A 461 -7.52 11.36 19.06
CA GLY A 461 -6.43 11.89 18.24
C GLY A 461 -5.05 11.97 18.91
N ASP A 462 -4.39 10.86 19.04
CA ASP A 462 -2.98 10.79 19.42
C ASP A 462 -2.07 10.70 18.19
#